data_81abac1e9c8e3c5efc7bdd13d81b75ea
#
_entry.id   81abac1e9c8e3c5efc7bdd13d81b75ea
#
_cell.length_a   1.000
_cell.length_b   1.000
_cell.length_c   1.000
_cell.angle_alpha   90.00
_cell.angle_beta   90.00
_cell.angle_gamma   90.00
#
_symmetry.space_group_name_H-M   'P 1'
#
loop_
_entity.id
_entity.type
_entity.pdbx_description
1 polymer ?
#
loop_
_entity_poly.entity_id
_entity_poly.type
_entity_poly.pdbx_seq_one_letter_code
_entity_poly.pdbx_strand_id
1 'polypeptide(L)'
;MTWKCPKCGREFARNEQDHYCIRPQTVEEYIGIQEEGVQGKLRELRQILREAIPEAEECIAWSMPTYRKGRNLIHFAAFKKHIGLYPGGEATTVFADELTGFQVSKGTIRLPYDRELPVQLIQAIARFCEKQYAK
;
A
#
# COMPACT_ATOMS: atom_id res chain seq x y z
N MET A 1 -17.73 14.38 27.12
CA MET A 1 -18.08 15.06 25.85
C MET A 1 -17.37 14.43 24.68
N THR A 2 -18.06 14.29 23.58
CA THR A 2 -17.46 13.80 22.35
C THR A 2 -16.98 14.98 21.50
N TRP A 3 -16.03 14.73 20.64
CA TRP A 3 -15.54 15.73 19.70
C TRP A 3 -16.00 15.34 18.29
N LYS A 4 -16.56 16.30 17.59
CA LYS A 4 -16.99 16.10 16.21
C LYS A 4 -15.96 16.72 15.26
N CYS A 5 -15.38 15.90 14.40
CA CYS A 5 -14.40 16.40 13.45
C CYS A 5 -15.05 17.33 12.43
N PRO A 6 -14.56 18.57 12.26
CA PRO A 6 -15.16 19.52 11.32
C PRO A 6 -14.98 19.11 9.84
N LYS A 7 -14.04 18.20 9.56
CA LYS A 7 -13.78 17.76 8.19
C LYS A 7 -14.66 16.60 7.77
N CYS A 8 -14.82 15.60 8.60
CA CYS A 8 -15.56 14.39 8.23
C CYS A 8 -16.89 14.22 8.98
N GLY A 9 -17.14 15.03 10.01
CA GLY A 9 -18.38 14.98 10.77
C GLY A 9 -18.51 13.81 11.73
N ARG A 10 -17.50 12.95 11.84
CA ARG A 10 -17.54 11.83 12.78
C ARG A 10 -17.28 12.29 14.21
N GLU A 11 -17.88 11.60 15.16
CA GLU A 11 -17.69 11.89 16.58
C GLU A 11 -16.70 10.90 17.19
N PHE A 12 -15.87 11.43 18.09
CA PHE A 12 -14.84 10.65 18.79
C PHE A 12 -14.86 10.98 20.28
N ALA A 13 -14.42 10.02 21.08
CA ALA A 13 -14.36 10.20 22.53
C ALA A 13 -13.32 11.23 22.97
N ARG A 14 -12.29 11.47 22.16
CA ARG A 14 -11.22 12.41 22.46
C ARG A 14 -11.19 13.54 21.45
N ASN A 15 -10.82 14.75 21.92
CA ASN A 15 -10.65 15.89 21.03
C ASN A 15 -9.49 15.63 20.07
N GLU A 16 -9.70 15.98 18.81
CA GLU A 16 -8.68 15.88 17.77
C GLU A 16 -8.06 14.48 17.67
N GLN A 17 -8.87 13.46 17.93
CA GLN A 17 -8.42 12.08 17.84
C GLN A 17 -7.91 11.78 16.44
N ASP A 18 -6.75 11.11 16.36
CA ASP A 18 -6.19 10.65 15.08
C ASP A 18 -7.15 9.71 14.39
N HIS A 19 -7.42 10.00 13.14
CA HIS A 19 -8.31 9.20 12.32
C HIS A 19 -8.18 9.62 10.85
N TYR A 20 -8.70 8.83 9.96
CA TYR A 20 -8.85 9.23 8.57
C TYR A 20 -10.14 10.05 8.44
N CYS A 21 -10.00 11.35 8.25
CA CYS A 21 -11.16 12.25 8.10
C CYS A 21 -11.98 11.89 6.87
N ILE A 22 -11.33 11.43 5.82
CA ILE A 22 -11.96 11.00 4.59
C ILE A 22 -11.64 9.52 4.43
N ARG A 23 -12.68 8.70 4.27
CA ARG A 23 -12.46 7.30 3.93
C ARG A 23 -12.16 7.23 2.44
N PRO A 24 -10.92 6.88 2.05
CA PRO A 24 -10.59 6.83 0.63
C PRO A 24 -11.37 5.71 -0.06
N GLN A 25 -11.90 6.04 -1.22
CA GLN A 25 -12.61 5.08 -2.06
C GLN A 25 -11.75 4.64 -3.23
N THR A 26 -10.68 5.39 -3.52
CA THR A 26 -9.76 5.11 -4.62
C THR A 26 -8.32 5.24 -4.13
N VAL A 27 -7.40 4.67 -4.90
CA VAL A 27 -5.97 4.79 -4.62
C VAL A 27 -5.53 6.26 -4.68
N GLU A 28 -6.06 7.03 -5.63
CA GLU A 28 -5.74 8.45 -5.74
C GLU A 28 -6.16 9.23 -4.49
N GLU A 29 -7.36 8.96 -3.97
CA GLU A 29 -7.83 9.57 -2.74
C GLU A 29 -6.95 9.17 -1.55
N TYR A 30 -6.57 7.89 -1.48
CA TYR A 30 -5.70 7.38 -0.42
C TYR A 30 -4.37 8.14 -0.39
N ILE A 31 -3.75 8.32 -1.55
CA ILE A 31 -2.48 9.06 -1.64
C ILE A 31 -2.69 10.52 -1.24
N GLY A 32 -3.78 11.11 -1.68
CA GLY A 32 -4.07 12.54 -1.43
C GLY A 32 -4.22 12.90 0.04
N ILE A 33 -4.61 11.94 0.90
CA ILE A 33 -4.74 12.20 2.35
C ILE A 33 -3.46 11.95 3.14
N GLN A 34 -2.39 11.50 2.49
CA GLN A 34 -1.10 11.28 3.15
C GLN A 34 -0.31 12.59 3.24
N GLU A 35 0.72 12.60 4.08
CA GLU A 35 1.61 13.74 4.18
C GLU A 35 2.27 14.03 2.82
N GLU A 36 2.45 15.29 2.51
CA GLU A 36 2.98 15.73 1.23
C GLU A 36 4.33 15.08 0.90
N GLY A 37 5.23 14.96 1.89
CA GLY A 37 6.54 14.34 1.68
C GLY A 37 6.50 12.86 1.36
N VAL A 38 5.37 12.20 1.60
CA VAL A 38 5.18 10.77 1.36
C VAL A 38 4.50 10.52 0.02
N GLN A 39 3.69 11.46 -0.44
CA GLN A 39 2.87 11.27 -1.64
C GLN A 39 3.68 10.92 -2.89
N GLY A 40 4.85 11.52 -3.06
CA GLY A 40 5.71 11.25 -4.22
C GLY A 40 6.11 9.79 -4.32
N LYS A 41 6.52 9.19 -3.20
CA LYS A 41 6.89 7.77 -3.16
C LYS A 41 5.69 6.88 -3.42
N LEU A 42 4.54 7.24 -2.89
CA LEU A 42 3.31 6.47 -3.11
C LEU A 42 2.89 6.50 -4.58
N ARG A 43 3.00 7.65 -5.24
CA ARG A 43 2.70 7.76 -6.66
C ARG A 43 3.68 6.97 -7.51
N GLU A 44 4.95 6.97 -7.13
CA GLU A 44 5.97 6.17 -7.79
C GLU A 44 5.65 4.68 -7.68
N LEU A 45 5.32 4.20 -6.47
CA LEU A 45 4.95 2.80 -6.26
C LEU A 45 3.70 2.43 -7.04
N ARG A 46 2.70 3.30 -7.05
CA ARG A 46 1.47 3.11 -7.83
C ARG A 46 1.80 2.88 -9.31
N GLN A 47 2.67 3.73 -9.86
CA GLN A 47 3.06 3.63 -11.27
C GLN A 47 3.81 2.32 -11.55
N ILE A 48 4.73 1.94 -10.66
CA ILE A 48 5.48 0.69 -10.75
C ILE A 48 4.52 -0.51 -10.83
N LEU A 49 3.54 -0.55 -9.95
CA LEU A 49 2.57 -1.65 -9.89
C LEU A 49 1.66 -1.66 -11.11
N ARG A 50 1.20 -0.50 -11.56
CA ARG A 50 0.34 -0.41 -12.75
C ARG A 50 1.05 -0.84 -14.02
N GLU A 51 2.33 -0.56 -14.12
CA GLU A 51 3.13 -1.01 -15.27
C GLU A 51 3.39 -2.51 -15.23
N ALA A 52 3.56 -3.08 -14.03
CA ALA A 52 3.82 -4.51 -13.86
C ALA A 52 2.59 -5.35 -14.14
N ILE A 53 1.43 -4.91 -13.67
CA ILE A 53 0.17 -5.67 -13.75
C ILE A 53 -0.95 -4.78 -14.28
N PRO A 54 -0.86 -4.35 -15.55
CA PRO A 54 -1.79 -3.35 -16.09
C PRO A 54 -3.24 -3.83 -16.19
N GLU A 55 -3.48 -5.13 -16.15
CA GLU A 55 -4.84 -5.68 -16.20
C GLU A 55 -5.51 -5.74 -14.83
N ALA A 56 -4.76 -5.52 -13.74
CA ALA A 56 -5.34 -5.53 -12.40
C ALA A 56 -6.11 -4.24 -12.14
N GLU A 57 -7.23 -4.37 -11.43
CA GLU A 57 -8.00 -3.22 -10.97
C GLU A 57 -7.36 -2.63 -9.72
N GLU A 58 -7.29 -1.30 -9.67
CA GLU A 58 -6.97 -0.60 -8.42
C GLU A 58 -8.24 -0.46 -7.60
N CYS A 59 -8.16 -0.76 -6.31
CA CYS A 59 -9.28 -0.56 -5.39
C CYS A 59 -8.74 -0.34 -3.97
N ILE A 60 -9.65 -0.11 -3.05
CA ILE A 60 -9.32 -0.03 -1.63
C ILE A 60 -9.93 -1.25 -0.95
N ALA A 61 -9.10 -2.05 -0.31
CA ALA A 61 -9.51 -3.19 0.51
C ALA A 61 -8.75 -3.15 1.82
N TRP A 62 -9.41 -3.43 2.92
CA TRP A 62 -8.84 -3.33 4.28
C TRP A 62 -8.18 -1.97 4.52
N SER A 63 -8.81 -0.91 3.99
CA SER A 63 -8.33 0.48 4.09
C SER A 63 -6.98 0.73 3.43
N MET A 64 -6.58 -0.10 2.47
CA MET A 64 -5.31 0.00 1.76
C MET A 64 -5.49 -0.01 0.25
N PRO A 65 -4.61 0.67 -0.50
CA PRO A 65 -4.54 0.46 -1.94
C PRO A 65 -4.29 -1.00 -2.26
N THR A 66 -5.08 -1.53 -3.17
CA THR A 66 -5.09 -2.95 -3.50
C THR A 66 -5.17 -3.11 -5.01
N TYR A 67 -4.48 -4.10 -5.53
CA TYR A 67 -4.55 -4.48 -6.94
C TYR A 67 -5.21 -5.84 -7.02
N ARG A 68 -6.26 -5.93 -7.83
CA ARG A 68 -7.16 -7.09 -7.87
C ARG A 68 -7.38 -7.57 -9.29
N LYS A 69 -7.35 -8.89 -9.47
CA LYS A 69 -7.75 -9.54 -10.73
C LYS A 69 -8.44 -10.85 -10.36
N GLY A 70 -9.75 -10.76 -10.15
CA GLY A 70 -10.53 -11.87 -9.59
C GLY A 70 -10.31 -12.07 -8.09
N ARG A 71 -9.08 -11.88 -7.64
CA ARG A 71 -8.67 -11.92 -6.23
C ARG A 71 -7.76 -10.75 -5.92
N ASN A 72 -7.64 -10.42 -4.65
CA ASN A 72 -6.67 -9.43 -4.23
C ASN A 72 -5.26 -10.00 -4.42
N LEU A 73 -4.43 -9.28 -5.17
CA LEU A 73 -3.08 -9.74 -5.53
C LEU A 73 -2.02 -9.17 -4.61
N ILE A 74 -2.03 -7.86 -4.43
CA ILE A 74 -0.99 -7.16 -3.69
C ILE A 74 -1.58 -5.87 -3.12
N HIS A 75 -1.13 -5.50 -1.93
CA HIS A 75 -1.55 -4.29 -1.23
C HIS A 75 -0.35 -3.45 -0.84
N PHE A 76 -0.56 -2.17 -0.60
CA PHE A 76 0.44 -1.37 0.10
C PHE A 76 -0.24 -0.39 1.04
N ALA A 77 0.51 0.07 2.05
CA ALA A 77 0.02 1.06 3.00
C ALA A 77 1.14 2.01 3.40
N ALA A 78 0.79 3.27 3.64
CA ALA A 78 1.73 4.28 4.08
C ALA A 78 1.84 4.27 5.60
N PHE A 79 3.05 4.22 6.10
CA PHE A 79 3.36 4.35 7.52
C PHE A 79 4.27 5.56 7.71
N LYS A 80 4.56 5.90 8.95
CA LYS A 80 5.31 7.12 9.27
C LYS A 80 6.71 7.16 8.64
N LYS A 81 7.42 6.02 8.63
CA LYS A 81 8.81 5.96 8.17
C LYS A 81 9.02 5.04 6.99
N HIS A 82 8.00 4.33 6.55
CA HIS A 82 8.12 3.36 5.46
C HIS A 82 6.78 3.10 4.81
N ILE A 83 6.82 2.46 3.64
CA ILE A 83 5.65 1.89 3.00
C ILE A 83 5.66 0.40 3.32
N GLY A 84 4.53 -0.15 3.74
CA GLY A 84 4.36 -1.59 3.84
C GLY A 84 3.85 -2.14 2.52
N LEU A 85 4.54 -3.11 1.94
CA LEU A 85 4.10 -3.82 0.75
C LEU A 85 3.68 -5.22 1.15
N TYR A 86 2.50 -5.64 0.73
CA TYR A 86 1.88 -6.89 1.20
C TYR A 86 1.59 -7.82 0.02
N PRO A 87 2.60 -8.54 -0.48
CA PRO A 87 2.42 -9.48 -1.60
C PRO A 87 2.00 -10.89 -1.19
N GLY A 88 1.92 -11.15 0.11
CA GLY A 88 1.62 -12.48 0.64
C GLY A 88 2.86 -13.29 0.99
N GLY A 89 2.66 -14.31 1.84
CA GLY A 89 3.76 -15.11 2.39
C GLY A 89 4.53 -15.91 1.34
N GLU A 90 3.87 -16.37 0.27
CA GLU A 90 4.55 -17.09 -0.80
C GLU A 90 5.56 -16.22 -1.52
N ALA A 91 5.17 -14.96 -1.82
CA ALA A 91 6.07 -14.02 -2.49
C ALA A 91 7.28 -13.69 -1.64
N THR A 92 7.10 -13.46 -0.34
CA THR A 92 8.24 -13.17 0.54
C THR A 92 9.18 -14.35 0.68
N THR A 93 8.69 -15.56 0.53
CA THR A 93 9.52 -16.78 0.54
C THR A 93 10.28 -16.94 -0.77
N VAL A 94 9.58 -16.79 -1.90
CA VAL A 94 10.19 -16.97 -3.23
C VAL A 94 11.27 -15.92 -3.50
N PHE A 95 11.05 -14.67 -3.06
CA PHE A 95 11.98 -13.57 -3.28
C PHE A 95 12.90 -13.28 -2.10
N ALA A 96 13.01 -14.21 -1.14
CA ALA A 96 13.79 -13.99 0.08
C ALA A 96 15.22 -13.54 -0.19
N ASP A 97 15.89 -14.16 -1.17
CA ASP A 97 17.27 -13.81 -1.50
C ASP A 97 17.39 -12.37 -2.02
N GLU A 98 16.45 -11.94 -2.84
CA GLU A 98 16.43 -10.59 -3.41
C GLU A 98 16.04 -9.54 -2.37
N LEU A 99 15.42 -9.96 -1.29
CA LEU A 99 14.93 -9.06 -0.24
C LEU A 99 15.89 -8.91 0.94
N THR A 100 17.12 -9.40 0.83
CA THR A 100 18.08 -9.40 1.96
C THR A 100 18.40 -8.02 2.50
N GLY A 101 18.28 -6.96 1.71
CA GLY A 101 18.53 -5.58 2.16
C GLY A 101 17.32 -4.90 2.80
N PHE A 102 16.21 -5.60 2.97
CA PHE A 102 14.95 -5.03 3.46
C PHE A 102 14.49 -5.76 4.73
N GLN A 103 13.68 -5.05 5.53
CA GLN A 103 13.01 -5.70 6.65
C GLN A 103 11.79 -6.42 6.12
N VAL A 104 11.76 -7.73 6.29
CA VAL A 104 10.72 -8.59 5.75
C VAL A 104 10.16 -9.47 6.87
N SER A 105 8.84 -9.53 6.93
CA SER A 105 8.11 -10.50 7.74
C SER A 105 7.31 -11.36 6.78
N LYS A 106 6.69 -12.43 7.26
CA LYS A 106 5.88 -13.28 6.40
C LYS A 106 4.76 -12.46 5.76
N GLY A 107 4.82 -12.30 4.46
CA GLY A 107 3.82 -11.57 3.70
C GLY A 107 3.97 -10.05 3.69
N THR A 108 5.00 -9.49 4.34
CA THR A 108 5.18 -8.05 4.46
C THR A 108 6.61 -7.64 4.15
N ILE A 109 6.76 -6.60 3.33
CA ILE A 109 8.05 -6.00 3.00
C ILE A 109 7.99 -4.53 3.40
N ARG A 110 8.98 -4.04 4.13
CA ARG A 110 9.09 -2.62 4.50
C ARG A 110 9.96 -1.88 3.52
N LEU A 111 9.42 -0.82 2.94
CA LEU A 111 10.13 0.04 1.98
C LEU A 111 10.36 1.40 2.63
N PRO A 112 11.56 1.66 3.18
CA PRO A 112 11.85 2.95 3.83
C PRO A 112 11.77 4.11 2.86
N TYR A 113 11.29 5.27 3.33
CA TYR A 113 11.19 6.46 2.47
C TYR A 113 12.56 7.05 2.09
N ASP A 114 13.59 6.77 2.88
CA ASP A 114 14.93 7.28 2.62
C ASP A 114 15.73 6.45 1.62
N ARG A 115 15.12 5.44 1.02
CA ARG A 115 15.74 4.60 -0.01
C ARG A 115 14.92 4.65 -1.28
N GLU A 116 15.59 4.46 -2.41
CA GLU A 116 14.89 4.34 -3.68
C GLU A 116 14.07 3.05 -3.70
N LEU A 117 12.92 3.10 -4.37
CA LEU A 117 12.12 1.91 -4.55
C LEU A 117 12.81 0.95 -5.50
N PRO A 118 12.91 -0.35 -5.14
CA PRO A 118 13.53 -1.34 -6.02
C PRO A 118 12.57 -1.72 -7.15
N VAL A 119 12.52 -0.90 -8.20
CA VAL A 119 11.51 -0.97 -9.27
C VAL A 119 11.39 -2.36 -9.87
N GLN A 120 12.51 -2.94 -10.33
CA GLN A 120 12.47 -4.24 -11.00
C GLN A 120 12.03 -5.36 -10.06
N LEU A 121 12.47 -5.30 -8.81
CA LEU A 121 12.08 -6.29 -7.81
C LEU A 121 10.59 -6.19 -7.50
N ILE A 122 10.07 -4.99 -7.29
CA ILE A 122 8.65 -4.76 -7.02
C ILE A 122 7.80 -5.27 -8.19
N GLN A 123 8.22 -4.99 -9.42
CA GLN A 123 7.51 -5.45 -10.61
C GLN A 123 7.52 -6.98 -10.73
N ALA A 124 8.65 -7.61 -10.43
CA ALA A 124 8.75 -9.08 -10.43
C ALA A 124 7.83 -9.68 -9.38
N ILE A 125 7.78 -9.10 -8.19
CA ILE A 125 6.90 -9.55 -7.12
C ILE A 125 5.43 -9.40 -7.53
N ALA A 126 5.07 -8.26 -8.10
CA ALA A 126 3.68 -8.02 -8.54
C ALA A 126 3.26 -9.02 -9.63
N ARG A 127 4.12 -9.28 -10.60
CA ARG A 127 3.84 -10.26 -11.65
C ARG A 127 3.71 -11.68 -11.09
N PHE A 128 4.52 -12.01 -10.10
CA PHE A 128 4.40 -13.28 -9.38
C PHE A 128 3.03 -13.39 -8.72
N CYS A 129 2.59 -12.34 -8.03
CA CYS A 129 1.28 -12.33 -7.38
C CYS A 129 0.15 -12.50 -8.38
N GLU A 130 0.24 -11.83 -9.53
CA GLU A 130 -0.76 -11.96 -10.59
C GLU A 130 -0.81 -13.41 -11.10
N LYS A 131 0.33 -13.98 -11.39
CA LYS A 131 0.40 -15.36 -11.90
C LYS A 131 -0.13 -16.37 -10.87
N GLN A 132 0.14 -16.13 -9.59
CA GLN A 132 -0.17 -17.08 -8.53
C GLN A 132 -1.61 -16.96 -8.03
N TYR A 133 -2.14 -15.75 -7.95
CA TYR A 133 -3.41 -15.50 -7.28
C TYR A 133 -4.55 -15.04 -8.20
N ALA A 134 -4.26 -14.52 -9.37
CA ALA A 134 -5.32 -14.03 -10.27
C ALA A 134 -6.26 -15.15 -10.68
N LYS A 135 -7.53 -14.80 -10.81
CA LYS A 135 -8.55 -15.73 -11.30
C LYS A 135 -9.07 -15.31 -12.65
#